data_3f014c1e60063156b7aec9136c9c5664
#
_entry.id   3f014c1e60063156b7aec9136c9c5664
#
_cell.length_a   1.000
_cell.length_b   1.000
_cell.length_c   1.000
_cell.angle_alpha   90.00
_cell.angle_beta   90.00
_cell.angle_gamma   90.00
#
_symmetry.space_group_name_H-M   'P 1'
#
loop_
_entity.id
_entity.type
_entity.pdbx_description
1 polymer ?
#
loop_
_entity_poly.entity_id
_entity_poly.type
_entity_poly.pdbx_seq_one_letter_code
_entity_poly.pdbx_strand_id
1 'polypeptide(L)'
;MIINLLVYYPTLKNGFLTGWDDQWMVFSHYTERGWTVDNLWHIFTDFYGGQYAPLAFLSYLVLYAGFGYDPFYFHMFSLLLHIGCVCLVWKLISSLLRVHGGVSEKQILYVNFITTLLFAVHPINVEAVAWISALKVLLYAFFYLLGLLCYLRYIRTSKIFYYVLTIGCFLCSFWGKEQAVTFPLALLIVDWFTNRNMKNLEVWSEKMSFLIMAFFFGIITVLSQGKGPYEMIFPLYQRLLFGCFALVEYITKSLLPVNLNFFYPFPIVLGEEPPLHYYLYPVVLLFLAKARC
;
A
#
# COMPACT_ATOMS: atom_id res chain seq x y z
N MET A 1 5.17 -6.72 19.04
CA MET A 1 5.78 -5.38 19.11
C MET A 1 7.28 -5.44 19.45
N ILE A 2 7.72 -6.09 20.53
CA ILE A 2 9.16 -6.16 20.90
C ILE A 2 10.02 -6.73 19.78
N ILE A 3 9.61 -7.85 19.17
CA ILE A 3 10.33 -8.46 18.05
C ILE A 3 10.47 -7.51 16.86
N ASN A 4 9.41 -6.78 16.53
CA ASN A 4 9.41 -5.78 15.46
C ASN A 4 10.45 -4.67 15.74
N LEU A 5 10.45 -4.13 16.97
CA LEU A 5 11.45 -3.16 17.40
C LEU A 5 12.86 -3.70 17.29
N LEU A 6 13.11 -4.94 17.73
CA LEU A 6 14.45 -5.56 17.66
C LEU A 6 14.92 -5.74 16.21
N VAL A 7 14.03 -6.17 15.32
CA VAL A 7 14.36 -6.39 13.90
C VAL A 7 14.68 -5.08 13.19
N TYR A 8 13.90 -4.02 13.43
CA TYR A 8 14.04 -2.75 12.70
C TYR A 8 14.84 -1.69 13.46
N TYR A 9 15.26 -1.92 14.71
CA TYR A 9 16.11 -0.98 15.45
C TYR A 9 17.36 -0.54 14.68
N PRO A 10 18.06 -1.43 13.94
CA PRO A 10 19.24 -1.02 13.17
C PRO A 10 18.96 0.08 12.15
N THR A 11 17.73 0.16 11.61
CA THR A 11 17.36 1.19 10.60
C THR A 11 17.46 2.62 11.14
N LEU A 12 17.31 2.80 12.46
CA LEU A 12 17.42 4.12 13.10
C LEU A 12 18.83 4.72 13.00
N LYS A 13 19.83 3.93 12.62
CA LYS A 13 21.23 4.36 12.43
C LYS A 13 21.57 4.62 10.96
N ASN A 14 20.64 4.37 10.05
CA ASN A 14 20.86 4.58 8.63
C ASN A 14 20.79 6.07 8.30
N GLY A 15 21.52 6.47 7.26
CA GLY A 15 21.43 7.81 6.65
C GLY A 15 20.41 7.85 5.51
N PHE A 16 20.29 9.00 4.87
CA PHE A 16 19.56 9.16 3.62
C PHE A 16 20.29 8.47 2.46
N LEU A 17 19.54 7.86 1.56
CA LEU A 17 20.07 7.27 0.31
C LEU A 17 20.21 8.38 -0.75
N THR A 18 21.33 9.11 -0.67
CA THR A 18 21.71 10.10 -1.69
C THR A 18 22.08 9.38 -2.99
N GLY A 19 21.52 9.79 -4.11
CA GLY A 19 21.66 9.07 -5.39
C GLY A 19 20.47 8.19 -5.78
N TRP A 20 19.50 8.06 -4.88
CA TRP A 20 18.18 7.45 -5.08
C TRP A 20 17.06 8.46 -4.77
N ASP A 21 15.84 7.98 -4.62
CA ASP A 21 14.65 8.81 -4.45
C ASP A 21 14.71 9.76 -3.25
N ASP A 22 15.49 9.49 -2.19
CA ASP A 22 15.61 10.39 -1.04
C ASP A 22 16.14 11.78 -1.47
N GLN A 23 17.02 11.82 -2.51
CA GLN A 23 17.60 13.05 -3.01
C GLN A 23 16.55 14.03 -3.55
N TRP A 24 15.44 13.54 -4.10
CA TRP A 24 14.42 14.42 -4.69
C TRP A 24 13.09 14.35 -3.96
N MET A 25 12.79 13.24 -3.24
CA MET A 25 11.58 13.13 -2.44
C MET A 25 11.71 13.89 -1.11
N VAL A 26 12.79 13.62 -0.38
CA VAL A 26 12.99 14.19 0.97
C VAL A 26 13.58 15.59 0.88
N PHE A 27 14.64 15.77 0.10
CA PHE A 27 15.29 17.07 -0.13
C PHE A 27 14.56 17.87 -1.23
N SER A 28 13.23 17.83 -1.22
CA SER A 28 12.41 18.53 -2.19
C SER A 28 12.23 20.00 -1.80
N HIS A 29 11.95 20.84 -2.79
CA HIS A 29 11.60 22.23 -2.54
C HIS A 29 10.35 22.39 -1.65
N TYR A 30 9.43 21.40 -1.62
CA TYR A 30 8.28 21.42 -0.72
C TYR A 30 8.70 21.33 0.75
N THR A 31 9.74 20.55 1.05
CA THR A 31 10.24 20.38 2.41
C THR A 31 10.86 21.69 2.92
N GLU A 32 11.57 22.44 2.05
CA GLU A 32 12.29 23.65 2.44
C GLU A 32 11.44 24.93 2.44
N ARG A 33 10.34 24.99 1.65
CA ARG A 33 9.44 26.15 1.59
C ARG A 33 8.63 26.41 2.87
N GLY A 34 8.63 25.46 3.80
CA GLY A 34 7.94 25.60 5.08
C GLY A 34 6.41 25.60 5.01
N TRP A 35 5.76 26.02 6.09
CA TRP A 35 4.31 26.01 6.28
C TRP A 35 3.65 27.26 5.67
N THR A 36 3.69 27.40 4.36
CA THR A 36 2.97 28.46 3.63
C THR A 36 1.73 27.88 2.95
N VAL A 37 0.66 28.68 2.82
CA VAL A 37 -0.56 28.25 2.11
C VAL A 37 -0.24 27.86 0.67
N ASP A 38 0.64 28.61 0.02
CA ASP A 38 1.12 28.35 -1.33
C ASP A 38 1.81 26.98 -1.43
N ASN A 39 2.74 26.69 -0.53
CA ASN A 39 3.43 25.40 -0.50
C ASN A 39 2.47 24.22 -0.25
N LEU A 40 1.53 24.38 0.69
CA LEU A 40 0.51 23.36 0.94
C LEU A 40 -0.39 23.14 -0.29
N TRP A 41 -0.77 24.22 -0.99
CA TRP A 41 -1.52 24.11 -2.24
C TRP A 41 -0.75 23.29 -3.28
N HIS A 42 0.53 23.62 -3.49
CA HIS A 42 1.38 22.91 -4.43
C HIS A 42 1.58 21.42 -4.05
N ILE A 43 1.78 21.10 -2.77
CA ILE A 43 1.88 19.69 -2.30
C ILE A 43 0.65 18.87 -2.74
N PHE A 44 -0.56 19.45 -2.72
CA PHE A 44 -1.79 18.72 -3.05
C PHE A 44 -2.21 18.82 -4.51
N THR A 45 -1.62 19.71 -5.31
CA THR A 45 -2.03 19.93 -6.72
C THR A 45 -0.98 19.54 -7.74
N ASP A 46 0.28 19.50 -7.35
CA ASP A 46 1.38 19.25 -8.29
C ASP A 46 1.67 17.75 -8.45
N PHE A 47 2.21 17.40 -9.60
CA PHE A 47 2.83 16.11 -9.87
C PHE A 47 4.35 16.28 -9.82
N TYR A 48 5.00 15.64 -8.86
CA TYR A 48 6.42 15.78 -8.67
C TYR A 48 7.16 14.46 -8.90
N GLY A 49 8.19 14.49 -9.77
CA GLY A 49 8.96 13.29 -10.10
C GLY A 49 8.12 12.15 -10.71
N GLY A 50 7.03 12.47 -11.45
CA GLY A 50 6.14 11.46 -12.01
C GLY A 50 5.26 10.75 -10.97
N GLN A 51 5.08 11.34 -9.79
CA GLN A 51 4.30 10.76 -8.70
C GLN A 51 3.33 11.78 -8.10
N TYR A 52 2.25 11.26 -7.53
CA TYR A 52 1.30 12.02 -6.73
C TYR A 52 1.20 11.39 -5.33
N ALA A 53 1.96 11.93 -4.38
CA ALA A 53 2.04 11.42 -3.01
C ALA A 53 2.04 12.57 -1.98
N PRO A 54 1.00 13.43 -1.95
CA PRO A 54 0.99 14.63 -1.12
C PRO A 54 1.18 14.36 0.37
N LEU A 55 0.66 13.24 0.88
CA LEU A 55 0.79 12.90 2.29
C LEU A 55 2.23 12.55 2.68
N ALA A 56 3.03 11.99 1.74
CA ALA A 56 4.46 11.75 1.97
C ALA A 56 5.23 13.08 2.07
N PHE A 57 5.02 14.01 1.11
CA PHE A 57 5.64 15.34 1.15
C PHE A 57 5.25 16.13 2.39
N LEU A 58 3.97 16.08 2.78
CA LEU A 58 3.50 16.69 4.02
C LEU A 58 4.20 16.08 5.26
N SER A 59 4.42 14.77 5.27
CA SER A 59 5.14 14.10 6.35
C SER A 59 6.61 14.55 6.42
N TYR A 60 7.28 14.69 5.27
CA TYR A 60 8.65 15.19 5.24
C TYR A 60 8.74 16.66 5.69
N LEU A 61 7.78 17.50 5.31
CA LEU A 61 7.69 18.88 5.78
C LEU A 61 7.51 18.95 7.31
N VAL A 62 6.65 18.09 7.88
CA VAL A 62 6.46 18.02 9.35
C VAL A 62 7.75 17.62 10.05
N LEU A 63 8.41 16.58 9.56
CA LEU A 63 9.64 16.06 10.15
C LEU A 63 10.78 17.08 10.04
N TYR A 64 10.95 17.70 8.89
CA TYR A 64 11.95 18.74 8.67
C TYR A 64 11.71 19.96 9.56
N ALA A 65 10.49 20.42 9.67
CA ALA A 65 10.15 21.57 10.52
C ALA A 65 10.42 21.31 12.01
N GLY A 66 10.30 20.07 12.47
CA GLY A 66 10.55 19.70 13.86
C GLY A 66 12.00 19.35 14.17
N PHE A 67 12.71 18.73 13.22
CA PHE A 67 13.98 18.06 13.49
C PHE A 67 15.08 18.34 12.46
N GLY A 68 14.81 19.18 11.45
CA GLY A 68 15.72 19.38 10.32
C GLY A 68 15.93 18.08 9.52
N TYR A 69 17.05 18.01 8.81
CA TYR A 69 17.44 16.80 8.07
C TYR A 69 18.23 15.81 8.95
N ASP A 70 17.66 15.44 10.11
CA ASP A 70 18.20 14.35 10.92
C ASP A 70 17.53 13.03 10.53
N PRO A 71 18.23 12.08 9.86
CA PRO A 71 17.66 10.83 9.35
C PRO A 71 17.05 9.95 10.43
N PHE A 72 17.53 10.08 11.67
CA PHE A 72 17.00 9.32 12.80
C PHE A 72 15.48 9.50 12.95
N TYR A 73 14.96 10.73 12.89
CA TYR A 73 13.54 11.01 13.06
C TYR A 73 12.70 10.53 11.87
N PHE A 74 13.25 10.55 10.66
CA PHE A 74 12.58 10.03 9.48
C PHE A 74 12.43 8.50 9.57
N HIS A 75 13.49 7.78 9.93
CA HIS A 75 13.42 6.35 10.16
C HIS A 75 12.54 5.98 11.35
N MET A 76 12.60 6.75 12.44
CA MET A 76 11.74 6.55 13.61
C MET A 76 10.25 6.69 13.23
N PHE A 77 9.90 7.68 12.41
CA PHE A 77 8.53 7.85 11.95
C PHE A 77 8.06 6.68 11.08
N SER A 78 8.89 6.19 10.15
CA SER A 78 8.61 4.98 9.37
C SER A 78 8.40 3.77 10.26
N LEU A 79 9.25 3.57 11.27
CA LEU A 79 9.12 2.47 12.22
C LEU A 79 7.83 2.57 13.05
N LEU A 80 7.47 3.75 13.52
CA LEU A 80 6.22 3.98 14.27
C LEU A 80 4.98 3.71 13.41
N LEU A 81 4.98 4.12 12.14
CA LEU A 81 3.91 3.79 11.21
C LEU A 81 3.81 2.29 10.95
N HIS A 82 4.94 1.60 10.80
CA HIS A 82 4.94 0.14 10.63
C HIS A 82 4.37 -0.56 11.87
N ILE A 83 4.76 -0.15 13.08
CA ILE A 83 4.16 -0.65 14.32
C ILE A 83 2.65 -0.38 14.35
N GLY A 84 2.22 0.80 13.91
CA GLY A 84 0.81 1.13 13.74
C GLY A 84 0.10 0.16 12.78
N CYS A 85 0.70 -0.14 11.63
CA CYS A 85 0.19 -1.14 10.69
C CYS A 85 0.08 -2.53 11.33
N VAL A 86 1.09 -2.97 12.07
CA VAL A 86 1.07 -4.24 12.81
C VAL A 86 -0.10 -4.30 13.80
N CYS A 87 -0.36 -3.21 14.54
CA CYS A 87 -1.51 -3.12 15.44
C CYS A 87 -2.84 -3.15 14.69
N LEU A 88 -2.92 -2.50 13.52
CA LEU A 88 -4.12 -2.50 12.69
C LEU A 88 -4.37 -3.88 12.07
N VAL A 89 -3.34 -4.59 11.62
CA VAL A 89 -3.44 -5.98 11.15
C VAL A 89 -4.00 -6.88 12.25
N TRP A 90 -3.45 -6.79 13.48
CA TRP A 90 -3.98 -7.53 14.63
C TRP A 90 -5.47 -7.29 14.83
N LYS A 91 -5.89 -6.02 14.84
CA LYS A 91 -7.30 -5.64 15.02
C LYS A 91 -8.17 -6.11 13.85
N LEU A 92 -7.67 -6.01 12.63
CA LEU A 92 -8.41 -6.40 11.41
C LEU A 92 -8.67 -7.90 11.39
N ILE A 93 -7.64 -8.73 11.60
CA ILE A 93 -7.76 -10.19 11.63
C ILE A 93 -8.71 -10.64 12.75
N SER A 94 -8.52 -10.11 13.97
CA SER A 94 -9.45 -10.38 15.08
C SER A 94 -10.89 -10.04 14.74
N SER A 95 -11.11 -8.88 14.10
CA SER A 95 -12.45 -8.42 13.77
C SER A 95 -13.11 -9.26 12.69
N LEU A 96 -12.35 -9.64 11.66
CA LEU A 96 -12.81 -10.50 10.58
C LEU A 96 -13.21 -11.90 11.09
N LEU A 97 -12.34 -12.55 11.86
CA LEU A 97 -12.58 -13.88 12.39
C LEU A 97 -13.80 -13.93 13.33
N ARG A 98 -13.99 -12.89 14.16
CA ARG A 98 -15.19 -12.79 15.02
C ARG A 98 -16.47 -12.55 14.24
N VAL A 99 -16.42 -11.83 13.12
CA VAL A 99 -17.60 -11.60 12.27
C VAL A 99 -17.95 -12.86 11.48
N HIS A 100 -16.95 -13.56 10.98
CA HIS A 100 -17.15 -14.82 10.26
C HIS A 100 -17.85 -15.87 11.13
N GLY A 101 -17.52 -15.91 12.43
CA GLY A 101 -18.11 -16.87 13.38
C GLY A 101 -17.51 -18.28 13.26
N GLY A 102 -17.97 -19.19 14.12
CA GLY A 102 -17.52 -20.60 14.08
C GLY A 102 -16.09 -20.85 14.56
N VAL A 103 -15.38 -19.82 15.02
CA VAL A 103 -13.98 -19.91 15.48
C VAL A 103 -13.90 -19.57 16.96
N SER A 104 -13.26 -20.43 17.77
CA SER A 104 -13.07 -20.16 19.20
C SER A 104 -12.10 -19.01 19.44
N GLU A 105 -12.23 -18.29 20.57
CA GLU A 105 -11.31 -17.20 20.96
C GLU A 105 -9.84 -17.66 20.99
N LYS A 106 -9.58 -18.93 21.37
CA LYS A 106 -8.23 -19.52 21.37
C LYS A 106 -7.67 -19.65 19.94
N GLN A 107 -8.49 -20.09 18.98
CA GLN A 107 -8.09 -20.17 17.57
C GLN A 107 -7.88 -18.77 16.97
N ILE A 108 -8.76 -17.81 17.30
CA ILE A 108 -8.59 -16.41 16.89
C ILE A 108 -7.25 -15.89 17.40
N LEU A 109 -6.88 -16.14 18.65
CA LEU A 109 -5.61 -15.71 19.22
C LEU A 109 -4.41 -16.31 18.47
N TYR A 110 -4.42 -17.61 18.17
CA TYR A 110 -3.32 -18.27 17.46
C TYR A 110 -3.18 -17.75 16.02
N VAL A 111 -4.27 -17.73 15.26
CA VAL A 111 -4.24 -17.23 13.87
C VAL A 111 -3.76 -15.79 13.85
N ASN A 112 -4.28 -14.96 14.76
CA ASN A 112 -3.94 -13.56 14.85
C ASN A 112 -2.46 -13.36 15.20
N PHE A 113 -1.95 -14.11 16.18
CA PHE A 113 -0.55 -14.05 16.58
C PHE A 113 0.38 -14.42 15.42
N ILE A 114 0.13 -15.56 14.75
CA ILE A 114 0.97 -16.03 13.64
C ILE A 114 0.93 -15.04 12.47
N THR A 115 -0.28 -14.62 12.04
CA THR A 115 -0.42 -13.71 10.89
C THR A 115 0.21 -12.36 11.17
N THR A 116 -0.01 -11.80 12.35
CA THR A 116 0.56 -10.51 12.73
C THR A 116 2.07 -10.58 12.91
N LEU A 117 2.59 -11.68 13.46
CA LEU A 117 4.04 -11.89 13.59
C LEU A 117 4.70 -11.98 12.21
N LEU A 118 4.14 -12.79 11.32
CA LEU A 118 4.63 -12.89 9.93
C LEU A 118 4.63 -11.53 9.26
N PHE A 119 3.54 -10.76 9.33
CA PHE A 119 3.48 -9.41 8.79
C PHE A 119 4.55 -8.50 9.42
N ALA A 120 4.70 -8.54 10.74
CA ALA A 120 5.58 -7.64 11.48
C ALA A 120 7.06 -7.77 11.11
N VAL A 121 7.53 -9.00 10.79
CA VAL A 121 8.94 -9.29 10.53
C VAL A 121 9.22 -9.80 9.11
N HIS A 122 8.23 -9.74 8.22
CA HIS A 122 8.37 -10.28 6.88
C HIS A 122 9.43 -9.51 6.09
N PRO A 123 10.42 -10.17 5.46
CA PRO A 123 11.50 -9.49 4.75
C PRO A 123 11.04 -8.55 3.62
N ILE A 124 9.87 -8.80 3.03
CA ILE A 124 9.29 -7.94 1.97
C ILE A 124 8.96 -6.53 2.48
N ASN A 125 8.79 -6.35 3.80
CA ASN A 125 8.49 -5.06 4.41
C ASN A 125 9.75 -4.23 4.71
N VAL A 126 10.95 -4.81 4.55
CA VAL A 126 12.21 -4.14 4.87
C VAL A 126 12.38 -2.86 4.06
N GLU A 127 12.08 -2.90 2.77
CA GLU A 127 12.14 -1.73 1.90
C GLU A 127 11.23 -0.60 2.43
N ALA A 128 9.98 -0.92 2.73
CA ALA A 128 9.00 0.08 3.19
C ALA A 128 9.36 0.71 4.54
N VAL A 129 10.09 -0.02 5.41
CA VAL A 129 10.45 0.45 6.76
C VAL A 129 11.83 1.11 6.79
N ALA A 130 12.80 0.55 6.05
CA ALA A 130 14.19 0.97 6.12
C ALA A 130 14.55 2.08 5.13
N TRP A 131 13.78 2.27 4.06
CA TRP A 131 14.02 3.30 3.06
C TRP A 131 13.07 4.50 3.28
N ILE A 132 13.63 5.67 3.50
CA ILE A 132 12.85 6.87 3.87
C ILE A 132 11.86 7.26 2.76
N SER A 133 12.25 7.25 1.49
CA SER A 133 11.32 7.56 0.38
C SER A 133 10.21 6.53 0.19
N ALA A 134 10.34 5.34 0.77
CA ALA A 134 9.28 4.34 0.80
C ALA A 134 8.21 4.61 1.87
N LEU A 135 8.32 5.69 2.67
CA LEU A 135 7.32 6.13 3.65
C LEU A 135 5.89 6.16 3.07
N LYS A 136 5.75 6.54 1.80
CA LYS A 136 4.49 6.52 1.05
C LYS A 136 3.76 5.17 1.12
N VAL A 137 4.50 4.05 1.15
CA VAL A 137 3.95 2.69 1.26
C VAL A 137 3.34 2.46 2.65
N LEU A 138 4.01 2.92 3.70
CA LEU A 138 3.53 2.78 5.07
C LEU A 138 2.30 3.67 5.34
N LEU A 139 2.30 4.90 4.82
CA LEU A 139 1.15 5.80 4.90
C LEU A 139 -0.08 5.21 4.19
N TYR A 140 0.12 4.72 2.97
CA TYR A 140 -0.90 4.01 2.22
C TYR A 140 -1.46 2.84 3.03
N ALA A 141 -0.59 1.93 3.51
CA ALA A 141 -1.00 0.72 4.22
C ALA A 141 -1.72 1.05 5.53
N PHE A 142 -1.24 2.03 6.28
CA PHE A 142 -1.84 2.45 7.55
C PHE A 142 -3.29 2.92 7.36
N PHE A 143 -3.51 3.85 6.45
CA PHE A 143 -4.85 4.37 6.19
C PHE A 143 -5.75 3.35 5.49
N TYR A 144 -5.20 2.48 4.64
CA TYR A 144 -5.93 1.38 4.02
C TYR A 144 -6.48 0.41 5.07
N LEU A 145 -5.62 -0.05 5.98
CA LEU A 145 -6.01 -0.95 7.07
C LEU A 145 -7.01 -0.29 8.03
N LEU A 146 -6.79 0.98 8.37
CA LEU A 146 -7.70 1.75 9.21
C LEU A 146 -9.06 1.90 8.53
N GLY A 147 -9.10 2.18 7.23
CA GLY A 147 -10.32 2.26 6.43
C GLY A 147 -11.10 0.94 6.43
N LEU A 148 -10.42 -0.20 6.27
CA LEU A 148 -11.07 -1.52 6.36
C LEU A 148 -11.68 -1.77 7.75
N LEU A 149 -11.02 -1.34 8.82
CA LEU A 149 -11.56 -1.43 10.19
C LEU A 149 -12.77 -0.51 10.38
N CYS A 150 -12.72 0.71 9.87
CA CYS A 150 -13.87 1.62 9.89
C CYS A 150 -15.06 1.03 9.12
N TYR A 151 -14.80 0.43 7.97
CA TYR A 151 -15.82 -0.23 7.17
C TYR A 151 -16.45 -1.42 7.89
N LEU A 152 -15.65 -2.29 8.52
CA LEU A 152 -16.17 -3.39 9.37
C LEU A 152 -17.03 -2.86 10.51
N ARG A 153 -16.65 -1.72 11.08
CA ARG A 153 -17.45 -1.06 12.13
C ARG A 153 -18.76 -0.53 11.57
N TYR A 154 -18.74 0.04 10.36
CA TYR A 154 -19.95 0.49 9.65
C TYR A 154 -20.91 -0.68 9.42
N ILE A 155 -20.44 -1.79 8.87
CA ILE A 155 -21.27 -3.01 8.63
C ILE A 155 -21.96 -3.46 9.92
N ARG A 156 -21.27 -3.39 11.07
CA ARG A 156 -21.83 -3.87 12.36
C ARG A 156 -22.81 -2.89 13.00
N THR A 157 -22.61 -1.59 12.81
CA THR A 157 -23.35 -0.56 13.58
C THR A 157 -24.33 0.22 12.73
N SER A 158 -24.23 0.13 11.40
CA SER A 158 -24.97 0.93 10.41
C SER A 158 -24.86 2.45 10.62
N LYS A 159 -23.84 2.90 11.41
CA LYS A 159 -23.65 4.33 11.66
C LYS A 159 -22.91 4.98 10.51
N ILE A 160 -23.53 5.96 9.87
CA ILE A 160 -22.97 6.73 8.74
C ILE A 160 -21.61 7.35 9.08
N PHE A 161 -21.35 7.69 10.33
CA PHE A 161 -20.08 8.20 10.80
C PHE A 161 -18.89 7.30 10.41
N TYR A 162 -19.02 5.98 10.57
CA TYR A 162 -17.95 5.05 10.19
C TYR A 162 -17.78 4.92 8.68
N TYR A 163 -18.86 5.10 7.94
CA TYR A 163 -18.80 5.16 6.47
C TYR A 163 -18.00 6.39 6.00
N VAL A 164 -18.30 7.57 6.57
CA VAL A 164 -17.55 8.81 6.27
C VAL A 164 -16.08 8.68 6.66
N LEU A 165 -15.78 8.06 7.82
CA LEU A 165 -14.39 7.76 8.20
C LEU A 165 -13.70 6.81 7.20
N THR A 166 -14.42 5.83 6.66
CA THR A 166 -13.88 4.93 5.64
C THR A 166 -13.48 5.71 4.38
N ILE A 167 -14.34 6.65 3.94
CA ILE A 167 -14.02 7.54 2.82
C ILE A 167 -12.78 8.38 3.13
N GLY A 168 -12.71 9.00 4.30
CA GLY A 168 -11.55 9.80 4.71
C GLY A 168 -10.25 8.99 4.74
N CYS A 169 -10.31 7.76 5.28
CA CYS A 169 -9.17 6.84 5.27
C CYS A 169 -8.77 6.44 3.84
N PHE A 170 -9.72 6.21 2.95
CA PHE A 170 -9.43 5.91 1.55
C PHE A 170 -8.72 7.09 0.86
N LEU A 171 -9.19 8.33 1.06
CA LEU A 171 -8.53 9.53 0.55
C LEU A 171 -7.09 9.65 1.07
N CYS A 172 -6.88 9.52 2.39
CA CYS A 172 -5.55 9.57 2.98
C CYS A 172 -4.65 8.43 2.47
N SER A 173 -5.21 7.23 2.26
CA SER A 173 -4.49 6.10 1.70
C SER A 173 -4.01 6.41 0.27
N PHE A 174 -4.88 6.99 -0.57
CA PHE A 174 -4.52 7.38 -1.93
C PHE A 174 -3.49 8.52 -1.95
N TRP A 175 -3.59 9.49 -1.06
CA TRP A 175 -2.58 10.54 -0.89
C TRP A 175 -1.23 10.01 -0.39
N GLY A 176 -1.21 8.81 0.19
CA GLY A 176 0.01 8.07 0.48
C GLY A 176 0.58 7.43 -0.79
N LYS A 177 -0.22 6.62 -1.48
CA LYS A 177 0.21 5.91 -2.70
C LYS A 177 -0.98 5.48 -3.57
N GLU A 178 -0.76 5.50 -4.89
CA GLU A 178 -1.76 5.20 -5.93
C GLU A 178 -2.36 3.79 -5.84
N GLN A 179 -1.68 2.81 -5.23
CA GLN A 179 -2.22 1.46 -5.02
C GLN A 179 -3.55 1.44 -4.25
N ALA A 180 -3.89 2.51 -3.55
CA ALA A 180 -5.16 2.64 -2.85
C ALA A 180 -6.39 2.53 -3.78
N VAL A 181 -6.25 2.70 -5.10
CA VAL A 181 -7.35 2.47 -6.08
C VAL A 181 -7.93 1.06 -5.99
N THR A 182 -7.22 0.11 -5.38
CA THR A 182 -7.69 -1.26 -5.11
C THR A 182 -8.67 -1.35 -3.93
N PHE A 183 -8.83 -0.29 -3.15
CA PHE A 183 -9.64 -0.30 -1.92
C PHE A 183 -11.09 -0.76 -2.12
N PRO A 184 -11.83 -0.32 -3.18
CA PRO A 184 -13.19 -0.82 -3.42
C PRO A 184 -13.27 -2.35 -3.58
N LEU A 185 -12.24 -2.97 -4.21
CA LEU A 185 -12.16 -4.42 -4.35
C LEU A 185 -11.96 -5.09 -2.98
N ALA A 186 -11.13 -4.51 -2.12
CA ALA A 186 -10.95 -5.02 -0.76
C ALA A 186 -12.25 -4.93 0.07
N LEU A 187 -13.06 -3.87 -0.12
CA LEU A 187 -14.38 -3.78 0.52
C LEU A 187 -15.32 -4.91 0.07
N LEU A 188 -15.32 -5.26 -1.23
CA LEU A 188 -16.10 -6.39 -1.75
C LEU A 188 -15.63 -7.73 -1.16
N ILE A 189 -14.30 -7.91 -1.00
CA ILE A 189 -13.74 -9.10 -0.33
C ILE A 189 -14.20 -9.16 1.14
N VAL A 190 -14.19 -8.02 1.84
CA VAL A 190 -14.70 -7.95 3.22
C VAL A 190 -16.18 -8.30 3.29
N ASP A 191 -17.01 -7.80 2.37
CA ASP A 191 -18.44 -8.13 2.32
C ASP A 191 -18.68 -9.61 2.07
N TRP A 192 -17.94 -10.19 1.12
CA TRP A 192 -18.00 -11.63 0.86
C TRP A 192 -17.58 -12.45 2.08
N PHE A 193 -16.48 -12.09 2.72
CA PHE A 193 -15.96 -12.77 3.91
C PHE A 193 -16.92 -12.67 5.11
N THR A 194 -17.63 -11.55 5.22
CA THR A 194 -18.63 -11.33 6.29
C THR A 194 -20.02 -11.85 5.94
N ASN A 195 -20.15 -12.65 4.87
CA ASN A 195 -21.39 -13.25 4.40
C ASN A 195 -22.51 -12.23 4.11
N ARG A 196 -22.17 -11.00 3.70
CA ARG A 196 -23.19 -10.05 3.22
C ARG A 196 -23.80 -10.53 1.91
N ASN A 197 -25.08 -10.28 1.74
CA ASN A 197 -25.77 -10.66 0.52
C ASN A 197 -25.33 -9.79 -0.66
N MET A 198 -24.39 -10.32 -1.47
CA MET A 198 -23.83 -9.61 -2.64
C MET A 198 -24.87 -9.37 -3.77
N LYS A 199 -26.10 -9.91 -3.66
CA LYS A 199 -27.21 -9.62 -4.59
C LYS A 199 -28.00 -8.39 -4.19
N ASN A 200 -27.81 -7.85 -2.97
CA ASN A 200 -28.52 -6.68 -2.49
C ASN A 200 -27.91 -5.41 -3.12
N LEU A 201 -28.77 -4.60 -3.75
CA LEU A 201 -28.37 -3.32 -4.37
C LEU A 201 -27.77 -2.32 -3.35
N GLU A 202 -28.21 -2.38 -2.08
CA GLU A 202 -27.63 -1.53 -1.02
C GLU A 202 -26.14 -1.77 -0.86
N VAL A 203 -25.70 -3.05 -0.91
CA VAL A 203 -24.28 -3.42 -0.81
C VAL A 203 -23.48 -2.78 -1.95
N TRP A 204 -24.02 -2.73 -3.16
CA TRP A 204 -23.37 -2.11 -4.30
C TRP A 204 -23.44 -0.58 -4.25
N SER A 205 -24.56 0.00 -3.83
CA SER A 205 -24.70 1.46 -3.70
C SER A 205 -23.67 2.06 -2.74
N GLU A 206 -23.35 1.35 -1.63
CA GLU A 206 -22.29 1.73 -0.71
C GLU A 206 -20.90 1.80 -1.37
N LYS A 207 -20.64 0.99 -2.40
CA LYS A 207 -19.34 0.95 -3.10
C LYS A 207 -19.24 1.97 -4.22
N MET A 208 -20.36 2.51 -4.69
CA MET A 208 -20.35 3.43 -5.83
C MET A 208 -19.47 4.66 -5.57
N SER A 209 -19.53 5.24 -4.37
CA SER A 209 -18.67 6.38 -4.00
C SER A 209 -17.17 6.03 -4.07
N PHE A 210 -16.79 4.83 -3.59
CA PHE A 210 -15.40 4.37 -3.64
C PHE A 210 -14.96 4.02 -5.07
N LEU A 211 -15.83 3.43 -5.88
CA LEU A 211 -15.54 3.12 -7.29
C LEU A 211 -15.38 4.41 -8.12
N ILE A 212 -16.25 5.39 -7.91
CA ILE A 212 -16.16 6.69 -8.58
C ILE A 212 -14.85 7.39 -8.19
N MET A 213 -14.53 7.44 -6.89
CA MET A 213 -13.27 8.02 -6.42
C MET A 213 -12.06 7.27 -6.97
N ALA A 214 -12.07 5.92 -6.95
CA ALA A 214 -11.00 5.11 -7.51
C ALA A 214 -10.80 5.36 -9.01
N PHE A 215 -11.87 5.57 -9.76
CA PHE A 215 -11.79 5.93 -11.18
C PHE A 215 -11.11 7.29 -11.38
N PHE A 216 -11.53 8.33 -10.66
CA PHE A 216 -10.89 9.64 -10.73
C PHE A 216 -9.42 9.58 -10.28
N PHE A 217 -9.12 8.85 -9.23
CA PHE A 217 -7.75 8.64 -8.76
C PHE A 217 -6.90 7.85 -9.75
N GLY A 218 -7.49 6.90 -10.45
CA GLY A 218 -6.84 6.21 -11.57
C GLY A 218 -6.43 7.18 -12.68
N ILE A 219 -7.31 8.15 -13.03
CA ILE A 219 -6.99 9.20 -14.00
C ILE A 219 -5.83 10.09 -13.47
N ILE A 220 -5.90 10.53 -12.20
CA ILE A 220 -4.84 11.34 -11.58
C ILE A 220 -3.50 10.57 -11.63
N THR A 221 -3.50 9.28 -11.35
CA THR A 221 -2.30 8.44 -11.42
C THR A 221 -1.71 8.41 -12.83
N VAL A 222 -2.53 8.19 -13.84
CA VAL A 222 -2.07 8.18 -15.25
C VAL A 222 -1.53 9.54 -15.66
N LEU A 223 -2.18 10.63 -15.24
CA LEU A 223 -1.74 12.00 -15.52
C LEU A 223 -0.42 12.33 -14.80
N SER A 224 -0.25 11.87 -13.55
CA SER A 224 0.94 12.16 -12.75
C SER A 224 2.19 11.48 -13.28
N GLN A 225 2.06 10.26 -13.81
CA GLN A 225 3.18 9.52 -14.37
C GLN A 225 3.73 10.16 -15.66
N GLY A 226 2.93 10.98 -16.34
CA GLY A 226 3.33 11.75 -17.50
C GLY A 226 3.92 10.90 -18.64
N LYS A 227 4.31 11.58 -19.71
CA LYS A 227 5.19 10.98 -20.71
C LYS A 227 6.62 11.19 -20.22
N GLY A 228 7.22 10.14 -19.65
CA GLY A 228 8.65 10.17 -19.31
C GLY A 228 9.49 10.41 -20.55
N PRO A 229 10.72 10.96 -20.42
CA PRO A 229 11.61 11.20 -21.56
C PRO A 229 11.98 9.92 -22.33
N TYR A 230 11.68 8.75 -21.76
CA TYR A 230 11.88 7.43 -22.34
C TYR A 230 10.56 6.65 -22.30
N GLU A 231 9.62 6.94 -23.22
CA GLU A 231 8.47 6.07 -23.43
C GLU A 231 8.95 4.72 -24.02
N MET A 232 9.48 3.84 -23.19
CA MET A 232 9.60 2.42 -23.57
C MET A 232 8.20 1.81 -23.51
N ILE A 233 7.45 1.97 -24.62
CA ILE A 233 6.09 1.40 -24.69
C ILE A 233 6.20 -0.02 -25.21
N PHE A 234 6.23 -0.96 -24.29
CA PHE A 234 6.06 -2.38 -24.63
C PHE A 234 4.66 -2.63 -25.20
N PRO A 235 4.50 -3.50 -26.21
CA PRO A 235 3.20 -3.92 -26.72
C PRO A 235 2.28 -4.40 -25.58
N LEU A 236 0.96 -4.21 -25.75
CA LEU A 236 -0.03 -4.54 -24.72
C LEU A 236 0.10 -5.98 -24.22
N TYR A 237 0.32 -6.95 -25.13
CA TYR A 237 0.47 -8.35 -24.73
C TYR A 237 1.69 -8.59 -23.83
N GLN A 238 2.83 -7.92 -24.08
CA GLN A 238 4.02 -8.01 -23.24
C GLN A 238 3.76 -7.41 -21.87
N ARG A 239 3.08 -6.26 -21.79
CA ARG A 239 2.69 -5.64 -20.51
C ARG A 239 1.76 -6.55 -19.70
N LEU A 240 0.85 -7.25 -20.35
CA LEU A 240 -0.02 -8.25 -19.69
C LEU A 240 0.80 -9.45 -19.18
N LEU A 241 1.74 -9.96 -19.96
CA LEU A 241 2.63 -11.05 -19.53
C LEU A 241 3.48 -10.65 -18.34
N PHE A 242 4.06 -9.44 -18.36
CA PHE A 242 4.83 -8.91 -17.22
C PHE A 242 3.95 -8.70 -15.99
N GLY A 243 2.71 -8.26 -16.16
CA GLY A 243 1.74 -8.16 -15.05
C GLY A 243 1.42 -9.52 -14.43
N CYS A 244 1.21 -10.54 -15.26
CA CYS A 244 0.99 -11.91 -14.77
C CYS A 244 2.23 -12.47 -14.05
N PHE A 245 3.42 -12.25 -14.61
CA PHE A 245 4.69 -12.60 -13.97
C PHE A 245 4.82 -11.92 -12.61
N ALA A 246 4.69 -10.60 -12.56
CA ALA A 246 4.80 -9.83 -11.33
C ALA A 246 3.83 -10.32 -10.24
N LEU A 247 2.58 -10.62 -10.60
CA LEU A 247 1.58 -11.11 -9.65
C LEU A 247 1.97 -12.47 -9.07
N VAL A 248 2.45 -13.41 -9.89
CA VAL A 248 2.92 -14.72 -9.42
C VAL A 248 4.17 -14.56 -8.55
N GLU A 249 5.12 -13.72 -8.95
CA GLU A 249 6.32 -13.43 -8.16
C GLU A 249 5.98 -12.81 -6.79
N TYR A 250 5.04 -11.85 -6.73
CA TYR A 250 4.59 -11.28 -5.46
C TYR A 250 3.96 -12.35 -4.55
N ILE A 251 3.11 -13.23 -5.09
CA ILE A 251 2.52 -14.34 -4.31
C ILE A 251 3.64 -15.27 -3.81
N THR A 252 4.55 -15.67 -4.70
CA THR A 252 5.65 -16.58 -4.36
C THR A 252 6.57 -15.99 -3.30
N LYS A 253 7.00 -14.73 -3.47
CA LYS A 253 7.90 -14.04 -2.51
C LYS A 253 7.21 -13.69 -1.19
N SER A 254 5.88 -13.53 -1.20
CA SER A 254 5.11 -13.38 0.03
C SER A 254 4.99 -14.68 0.84
N LEU A 255 5.14 -15.83 0.20
CA LEU A 255 5.13 -17.14 0.86
C LEU A 255 6.54 -17.65 1.18
N LEU A 256 7.47 -17.41 0.26
CA LEU A 256 8.86 -17.84 0.31
C LEU A 256 9.78 -16.65 0.01
N PRO A 257 10.16 -15.85 1.02
CA PRO A 257 10.95 -14.63 0.84
C PRO A 257 12.44 -14.92 0.58
N VAL A 258 12.72 -15.65 -0.50
CA VAL A 258 14.09 -15.98 -0.94
C VAL A 258 14.45 -15.17 -2.19
N ASN A 259 15.75 -14.92 -2.38
CA ASN A 259 16.27 -14.16 -3.53
C ASN A 259 15.60 -12.78 -3.69
N LEU A 260 15.38 -12.08 -2.57
CA LEU A 260 14.88 -10.73 -2.58
C LEU A 260 15.99 -9.77 -3.04
N ASN A 261 15.68 -8.95 -4.03
CA ASN A 261 16.54 -7.89 -4.53
C ASN A 261 15.85 -6.53 -4.34
N PHE A 262 16.65 -5.49 -4.18
CA PHE A 262 16.12 -4.12 -4.10
C PHE A 262 15.70 -3.56 -5.47
N PHE A 263 16.20 -4.16 -6.56
CA PHE A 263 15.89 -3.80 -7.94
C PHE A 263 15.71 -5.03 -8.82
N TYR A 264 14.61 -5.04 -9.58
CA TYR A 264 14.30 -6.07 -10.56
C TYR A 264 14.28 -5.43 -11.94
N PRO A 265 15.34 -5.57 -12.75
CA PRO A 265 15.38 -5.00 -14.09
C PRO A 265 14.33 -5.66 -14.99
N PHE A 266 13.88 -4.93 -16.01
CA PHE A 266 13.08 -5.54 -17.06
C PHE A 266 13.82 -6.72 -17.72
N PRO A 267 13.13 -7.83 -18.00
CA PRO A 267 13.77 -9.05 -18.49
C PRO A 267 14.23 -8.97 -19.95
N ILE A 268 13.78 -7.96 -20.68
CA ILE A 268 14.05 -7.78 -22.12
C ILE A 268 14.26 -6.30 -22.45
N VAL A 269 14.93 -6.05 -23.56
CA VAL A 269 15.04 -4.74 -24.17
C VAL A 269 13.83 -4.50 -25.10
N LEU A 270 13.49 -3.23 -25.34
CA LEU A 270 12.40 -2.87 -26.23
C LEU A 270 12.66 -3.43 -27.65
N GLY A 271 11.67 -4.16 -28.20
CA GLY A 271 11.75 -4.82 -29.50
C GLY A 271 12.13 -6.30 -29.44
N GLU A 272 12.49 -6.81 -28.27
CA GLU A 272 12.72 -8.25 -28.06
C GLU A 272 11.43 -8.98 -27.64
N GLU A 273 11.36 -10.27 -27.92
CA GLU A 273 10.27 -11.12 -27.46
C GLU A 273 10.53 -11.64 -26.03
N PRO A 274 9.49 -11.71 -25.19
CA PRO A 274 9.62 -12.27 -23.85
C PRO A 274 10.08 -13.73 -23.90
N PRO A 275 10.97 -14.15 -22.96
CA PRO A 275 11.34 -15.55 -22.82
C PRO A 275 10.11 -16.45 -22.69
N LEU A 276 10.19 -17.67 -23.25
CA LEU A 276 9.04 -18.58 -23.39
C LEU A 276 8.32 -18.85 -22.04
N HIS A 277 9.04 -18.86 -20.93
CA HIS A 277 8.45 -19.10 -19.61
C HIS A 277 7.46 -18.00 -19.17
N TYR A 278 7.55 -16.76 -19.72
CA TYR A 278 6.58 -15.70 -19.41
C TYR A 278 5.16 -16.03 -19.84
N TYR A 279 5.00 -16.82 -20.91
CA TYR A 279 3.70 -17.28 -21.40
C TYR A 279 3.03 -18.31 -20.50
N LEU A 280 3.75 -18.89 -19.53
CA LEU A 280 3.19 -19.81 -18.55
C LEU A 280 2.48 -19.11 -17.40
N TYR A 281 2.86 -17.87 -17.03
CA TYR A 281 2.31 -17.18 -15.86
C TYR A 281 0.79 -16.92 -15.95
N PRO A 282 0.18 -16.54 -17.08
CA PRO A 282 -1.27 -16.47 -17.21
C PRO A 282 -1.96 -17.81 -16.92
N VAL A 283 -1.38 -18.92 -17.35
CA VAL A 283 -1.91 -20.27 -17.10
C VAL A 283 -1.85 -20.61 -15.59
N VAL A 284 -0.74 -20.30 -14.95
CA VAL A 284 -0.58 -20.48 -13.49
C VAL A 284 -1.66 -19.69 -12.72
N LEU A 285 -1.92 -18.44 -13.11
CA LEU A 285 -2.95 -17.61 -12.48
C LEU A 285 -4.36 -18.20 -12.68
N LEU A 286 -4.67 -18.72 -13.86
CA LEU A 286 -5.96 -19.41 -14.12
C LEU A 286 -6.11 -20.65 -13.25
N PHE A 287 -5.03 -21.41 -13.06
CA PHE A 287 -5.04 -22.57 -12.13
C PHE A 287 -5.28 -22.15 -10.70
N LEU A 288 -4.59 -21.11 -10.21
CA LEU A 288 -4.76 -20.58 -8.85
C LEU A 288 -6.20 -20.06 -8.64
N ALA A 289 -6.80 -19.44 -9.65
CA ALA A 289 -8.19 -18.99 -9.59
C ALA A 289 -9.19 -20.14 -9.52
N LYS A 290 -8.98 -21.23 -10.27
CA LYS A 290 -9.84 -22.41 -10.26
C LYS A 290 -9.73 -23.26 -9.00
N ALA A 291 -8.57 -23.32 -8.36
CA ALA A 291 -8.36 -24.11 -7.15
C ALA A 291 -9.16 -23.60 -5.94
N ARG A 292 -9.87 -22.45 -6.05
CA ARG A 292 -10.72 -21.84 -5.01
C ARG A 292 -12.24 -21.99 -5.29
N CYS A 293 -12.64 -22.59 -6.42
CA CYS A 293 -14.03 -22.97 -6.70
C CYS A 293 -14.25 -24.44 -6.39
#